data_960840641ac92e605c12f7c8aac1e88f
#
_entry.id   960840641ac92e605c12f7c8aac1e88f
#
_cell.length_a   1.000
_cell.length_b   1.000
_cell.length_c   1.000
_cell.angle_alpha   90.00
_cell.angle_beta   90.00
_cell.angle_gamma   90.00
#
_symmetry.space_group_name_H-M   'P 1'
#
loop_
_entity.id
_entity.type
_entity.pdbx_description
1 polymer ?
#
loop_
_entity_poly.entity_id
_entity_poly.type
_entity_poly.pdbx_seq_one_letter_code
_entity_poly.pdbx_strand_id
1 'polypeptide(L)'
;MMKRLFLALLTGLVLTAPAYGAADDMNPQTRAKAQQAVDTGLKYLKSKQLANGSVGNSVGLTALSLRAILENPRGVADADKPAIERYAAFLASKANPDGSICEIQHDQSYNTAVAITALAATKDPKYAQVIANGQKYITKHQVGEDRGFMPVDNWYGGLGYGGDERPDMSNLYIALESLRATSLDPKDPVWQKALIFVNRMQNRSESNDQKYAGNDGGFLYSPSYNPPEYGGGTKSYGTVTAAGLISLLFVGVDKSDPRVQDAYKWLTANYTLDSNPGTNTKGGLFYFYQTLAKVTSAYGEKEFVDGRGQRHNWRNELAERLVLLQNPDGSWINKDSGLWWEDKPELASAWSVISLEQLLK
;
A
#
# COMPACT_ATOMS: atom_id res chain seq x y z
N MET A 1 -37.38 -17.99 47.18
CA MET A 1 -35.97 -17.92 46.75
C MET A 1 -35.92 -17.53 45.27
N MET A 2 -35.81 -16.24 45.00
CA MET A 2 -35.75 -15.69 43.61
C MET A 2 -34.30 -15.65 43.11
N LYS A 3 -34.02 -16.40 42.04
CA LYS A 3 -32.74 -16.35 41.37
C LYS A 3 -32.76 -15.10 40.41
N ARG A 4 -31.93 -14.10 40.72
CA ARG A 4 -31.66 -12.97 39.86
C ARG A 4 -30.75 -13.39 38.74
N LEU A 5 -31.24 -13.31 37.50
CA LEU A 5 -30.43 -13.44 36.29
C LEU A 5 -29.68 -12.10 36.08
N PHE A 6 -28.37 -12.12 36.11
CA PHE A 6 -27.54 -11.00 35.68
C PHE A 6 -27.36 -11.10 34.15
N LEU A 7 -28.00 -10.19 33.44
CA LEU A 7 -27.77 -9.98 32.00
C LEU A 7 -26.55 -9.07 31.86
N ALA A 8 -25.40 -9.63 31.49
CA ALA A 8 -24.22 -8.85 31.15
C ALA A 8 -24.40 -8.30 29.72
N LEU A 9 -24.62 -6.98 29.60
CA LEU A 9 -24.50 -6.26 28.33
C LEU A 9 -23.03 -6.26 27.92
N LEU A 10 -22.66 -7.04 26.93
CA LEU A 10 -21.42 -6.84 26.17
C LEU A 10 -21.61 -5.63 25.27
N THR A 11 -21.17 -4.46 25.72
CA THR A 11 -20.95 -3.31 24.84
C THR A 11 -19.75 -3.62 23.97
N GLY A 12 -20.01 -3.94 22.70
CA GLY A 12 -19.00 -4.08 21.67
C GLY A 12 -18.21 -2.77 21.53
N LEU A 13 -16.96 -2.77 21.97
CA LEU A 13 -16.02 -1.70 21.69
C LEU A 13 -15.71 -1.75 20.18
N VAL A 14 -16.39 -0.90 19.41
CA VAL A 14 -15.95 -0.56 18.06
C VAL A 14 -14.62 0.15 18.23
N LEU A 15 -13.53 -0.56 18.00
CA LEU A 15 -12.21 0.04 17.83
C LEU A 15 -12.23 0.86 16.55
N THR A 16 -12.77 2.07 16.64
CA THR A 16 -12.40 3.13 15.72
C THR A 16 -10.91 3.32 15.91
N ALA A 17 -10.13 3.07 14.87
CA ALA A 17 -8.73 3.49 14.87
C ALA A 17 -8.69 4.93 15.39
N PRO A 18 -7.87 5.25 16.40
CA PRO A 18 -7.79 6.60 16.89
C PRO A 18 -7.39 7.47 15.68
N ALA A 19 -8.24 8.44 15.36
CA ALA A 19 -7.81 9.57 14.56
C ALA A 19 -6.72 10.25 15.40
N TYR A 20 -5.47 9.87 15.15
CA TYR A 20 -4.35 10.62 15.64
C TYR A 20 -4.42 11.98 14.94
N GLY A 21 -5.00 12.93 15.60
CA GLY A 21 -4.78 14.33 15.33
C GLY A 21 -3.30 14.58 15.61
N ALA A 22 -2.42 14.23 14.68
CA ALA A 22 -1.06 14.71 14.69
C ALA A 22 -1.17 16.23 14.68
N ALA A 23 -0.67 16.89 15.72
CA ALA A 23 -0.50 18.33 15.68
C ALA A 23 0.20 18.66 14.36
N ASP A 24 -0.34 19.63 13.64
CA ASP A 24 0.14 20.02 12.32
C ASP A 24 1.63 20.42 12.40
N ASP A 25 2.50 19.49 12.05
CA ASP A 25 3.95 19.62 12.10
C ASP A 25 4.57 19.89 10.74
N MET A 26 3.74 19.90 9.68
CA MET A 26 4.19 20.29 8.36
C MET A 26 4.33 21.81 8.26
N ASN A 27 5.49 22.26 7.79
CA ASN A 27 5.73 23.67 7.51
C ASN A 27 4.58 24.24 6.65
N PRO A 28 3.96 25.38 7.02
CA PRO A 28 2.83 25.94 6.29
C PRO A 28 3.11 26.23 4.81
N GLN A 29 4.34 26.62 4.45
CA GLN A 29 4.73 26.83 3.07
C GLN A 29 4.83 25.51 2.31
N THR A 30 5.41 24.48 2.91
CA THR A 30 5.46 23.10 2.34
C THR A 30 4.07 22.56 2.16
N ARG A 31 3.18 22.73 3.15
CA ARG A 31 1.77 22.34 3.07
C ARG A 31 1.05 23.00 1.89
N ALA A 32 1.19 24.33 1.74
CA ALA A 32 0.55 25.05 0.65
C ALA A 32 1.03 24.57 -0.73
N LYS A 33 2.35 24.37 -0.89
CA LYS A 33 2.92 23.82 -2.14
C LYS A 33 2.46 22.39 -2.41
N ALA A 34 2.41 21.53 -1.39
CA ALA A 34 1.91 20.17 -1.50
C ALA A 34 0.43 20.14 -1.92
N GLN A 35 -0.41 20.99 -1.33
CA GLN A 35 -1.81 21.14 -1.74
C GLN A 35 -1.94 21.58 -3.20
N GLN A 36 -1.14 22.56 -3.64
CA GLN A 36 -1.12 22.99 -5.03
C GLN A 36 -0.67 21.85 -5.97
N ALA A 37 0.33 21.08 -5.57
CA ALA A 37 0.81 19.94 -6.34
C ALA A 37 -0.26 18.84 -6.46
N VAL A 38 -1.02 18.57 -5.40
CA VAL A 38 -2.19 17.68 -5.45
C VAL A 38 -3.22 18.20 -6.47
N ASP A 39 -3.58 19.49 -6.43
CA ASP A 39 -4.58 20.06 -7.32
C ASP A 39 -4.19 19.93 -8.81
N THR A 40 -2.93 20.24 -9.13
CA THR A 40 -2.42 20.11 -10.51
C THR A 40 -2.28 18.65 -10.92
N GLY A 41 -1.86 17.76 -10.01
CA GLY A 41 -1.79 16.32 -10.25
C GLY A 41 -3.16 15.68 -10.48
N LEU A 42 -4.16 16.04 -9.69
CA LEU A 42 -5.55 15.59 -9.91
C LEU A 42 -6.11 16.10 -11.25
N LYS A 43 -5.81 17.34 -11.62
CA LYS A 43 -6.18 17.88 -12.95
C LYS A 43 -5.54 17.05 -14.07
N TYR A 44 -4.25 16.72 -13.94
CA TYR A 44 -3.54 15.86 -14.88
C TYR A 44 -4.21 14.49 -15.00
N LEU A 45 -4.40 13.76 -13.88
CA LEU A 45 -5.02 12.42 -13.87
C LEU A 45 -6.42 12.43 -14.49
N LYS A 46 -7.26 13.41 -14.16
CA LYS A 46 -8.60 13.56 -14.76
C LYS A 46 -8.54 13.79 -16.26
N SER A 47 -7.53 14.50 -16.77
CA SER A 47 -7.34 14.71 -18.21
C SER A 47 -7.00 13.44 -18.99
N LYS A 48 -6.54 12.38 -18.28
CA LYS A 48 -6.22 11.06 -18.87
C LYS A 48 -7.39 10.09 -18.89
N GLN A 49 -8.55 10.48 -18.34
CA GLN A 49 -9.73 9.64 -18.40
C GLN A 49 -10.26 9.52 -19.82
N LEU A 50 -10.34 8.31 -20.33
CA LEU A 50 -10.89 8.00 -21.64
C LEU A 50 -12.43 8.03 -21.62
N ALA A 51 -13.06 8.01 -22.80
CA ALA A 51 -14.51 8.02 -22.95
C ALA A 51 -15.20 6.82 -22.26
N ASN A 52 -14.50 5.67 -22.20
CA ASN A 52 -14.98 4.47 -21.50
C ASN A 52 -14.80 4.52 -19.98
N GLY A 53 -14.29 5.62 -19.43
CA GLY A 53 -14.07 5.82 -18.00
C GLY A 53 -12.71 5.35 -17.48
N SER A 54 -11.88 4.69 -18.30
CA SER A 54 -10.57 4.20 -17.87
C SER A 54 -9.44 5.22 -18.01
N VAL A 55 -8.30 4.91 -17.39
CA VAL A 55 -6.99 5.48 -17.69
C VAL A 55 -6.16 4.41 -18.40
N GLY A 56 -5.76 4.66 -19.64
CA GLY A 56 -4.93 3.74 -20.42
C GLY A 56 -5.54 2.35 -20.67
N ASN A 57 -6.87 2.19 -20.58
CA ASN A 57 -7.59 0.91 -20.59
C ASN A 57 -7.11 -0.08 -19.50
N SER A 58 -6.46 0.42 -18.44
CA SER A 58 -5.91 -0.40 -17.35
C SER A 58 -6.76 -0.29 -16.07
N VAL A 59 -7.06 -1.43 -15.45
CA VAL A 59 -7.72 -1.51 -14.14
C VAL A 59 -6.83 -0.86 -13.07
N GLY A 60 -5.54 -1.20 -13.04
CA GLY A 60 -4.61 -0.66 -12.05
C GLY A 60 -4.50 0.86 -12.10
N LEU A 61 -4.25 1.43 -13.29
CA LEU A 61 -4.14 2.89 -13.46
C LEU A 61 -5.46 3.61 -13.15
N THR A 62 -6.59 3.02 -13.56
CA THR A 62 -7.92 3.58 -13.28
C THR A 62 -8.23 3.57 -11.79
N ALA A 63 -7.94 2.47 -11.10
CA ALA A 63 -8.16 2.34 -9.66
C ALA A 63 -7.31 3.32 -8.85
N LEU A 64 -6.02 3.47 -9.17
CA LEU A 64 -5.14 4.43 -8.51
C LEU A 64 -5.56 5.88 -8.79
N SER A 65 -6.00 6.19 -10.02
CA SER A 65 -6.51 7.54 -10.35
C SER A 65 -7.81 7.86 -9.60
N LEU A 66 -8.70 6.88 -9.45
CA LEU A 66 -9.93 7.02 -8.65
C LEU A 66 -9.59 7.24 -7.16
N ARG A 67 -8.66 6.47 -6.61
CA ARG A 67 -8.19 6.64 -5.22
C ARG A 67 -7.62 8.03 -4.99
N ALA A 68 -6.78 8.51 -5.90
CA ALA A 68 -6.21 9.85 -5.82
C ALA A 68 -7.28 10.96 -5.71
N ILE A 69 -8.46 10.79 -6.31
CA ILE A 69 -9.56 11.76 -6.16
C ILE A 69 -10.28 11.58 -4.82
N LEU A 70 -10.52 10.33 -4.41
CA LEU A 70 -11.34 10.01 -3.24
C LEU A 70 -10.60 10.17 -1.91
N GLU A 71 -9.27 10.04 -1.90
CA GLU A 71 -8.44 10.11 -0.69
C GLU A 71 -8.02 11.54 -0.33
N ASN A 72 -8.42 12.55 -1.15
CA ASN A 72 -8.11 13.95 -0.90
C ASN A 72 -8.61 14.39 0.48
N PRO A 73 -7.74 14.83 1.41
CA PRO A 73 -8.13 15.21 2.77
C PRO A 73 -9.06 16.42 2.84
N ARG A 74 -9.14 17.22 1.76
CA ARG A 74 -10.09 18.35 1.64
C ARG A 74 -11.46 17.92 1.14
N GLY A 75 -11.65 16.61 0.89
CA GLY A 75 -12.88 16.04 0.36
C GLY A 75 -12.97 16.10 -1.17
N VAL A 76 -14.04 15.54 -1.69
CA VAL A 76 -14.33 15.43 -3.13
C VAL A 76 -15.11 16.66 -3.59
N ALA A 77 -14.64 17.32 -4.65
CA ALA A 77 -15.39 18.42 -5.26
C ALA A 77 -16.61 17.89 -6.04
N ASP A 78 -17.72 18.62 -6.03
CA ASP A 78 -18.93 18.22 -6.77
C ASP A 78 -18.66 18.05 -8.28
N ALA A 79 -17.78 18.86 -8.84
CA ALA A 79 -17.37 18.77 -10.23
C ALA A 79 -16.66 17.45 -10.59
N ASP A 80 -16.13 16.72 -9.61
CA ASP A 80 -15.42 15.45 -9.82
C ASP A 80 -16.36 14.23 -9.81
N LYS A 81 -17.59 14.36 -9.29
CA LYS A 81 -18.56 13.26 -9.21
C LYS A 81 -18.78 12.51 -10.53
N PRO A 82 -18.97 13.19 -11.69
CA PRO A 82 -19.16 12.47 -12.95
C PRO A 82 -17.89 11.68 -13.39
N ALA A 83 -16.69 12.17 -13.08
CA ALA A 83 -15.46 11.43 -13.37
C ALA A 83 -15.32 10.20 -12.48
N ILE A 84 -15.58 10.34 -11.17
CA ILE A 84 -15.62 9.24 -10.19
C ILE A 84 -16.58 8.14 -10.64
N GLU A 85 -17.77 8.51 -11.07
CA GLU A 85 -18.78 7.56 -11.51
C GLU A 85 -18.32 6.74 -12.74
N ARG A 86 -17.69 7.39 -13.72
CA ARG A 86 -17.13 6.71 -14.89
C ARG A 86 -15.96 5.79 -14.54
N TYR A 87 -15.04 6.22 -13.65
CA TYR A 87 -13.94 5.36 -13.17
C TYR A 87 -14.48 4.11 -12.47
N ALA A 88 -15.39 4.30 -11.54
CA ALA A 88 -15.96 3.19 -10.76
C ALA A 88 -16.78 2.23 -11.64
N ALA A 89 -17.55 2.75 -12.59
CA ALA A 89 -18.30 1.94 -13.55
C ALA A 89 -17.35 1.11 -14.44
N PHE A 90 -16.25 1.70 -14.91
CA PHE A 90 -15.23 0.94 -15.65
C PHE A 90 -14.66 -0.19 -14.82
N LEU A 91 -14.23 0.06 -13.58
CA LEU A 91 -13.69 -0.98 -12.69
C LEU A 91 -14.70 -2.11 -12.47
N ALA A 92 -15.95 -1.76 -12.17
CA ALA A 92 -17.01 -2.75 -11.98
C ALA A 92 -17.30 -3.57 -13.24
N SER A 93 -17.17 -2.98 -14.44
CA SER A 93 -17.37 -3.67 -15.72
C SER A 93 -16.27 -4.69 -16.03
N LYS A 94 -15.15 -4.67 -15.31
CA LYS A 94 -14.03 -5.61 -15.42
C LYS A 94 -14.08 -6.76 -14.44
N ALA A 95 -15.17 -6.86 -13.67
CA ALA A 95 -15.39 -7.99 -12.77
C ALA A 95 -15.67 -9.27 -13.56
N ASN A 96 -14.89 -10.31 -13.27
CA ASN A 96 -14.99 -11.63 -13.87
C ASN A 96 -15.85 -12.57 -13.00
N PRO A 97 -16.35 -13.70 -13.57
CA PRO A 97 -17.17 -14.66 -12.81
C PRO A 97 -16.46 -15.30 -11.62
N ASP A 98 -15.12 -15.39 -11.62
CA ASP A 98 -14.31 -15.90 -10.52
C ASP A 98 -14.11 -14.89 -9.39
N GLY A 99 -14.57 -13.65 -9.57
CA GLY A 99 -14.45 -12.54 -8.63
C GLY A 99 -13.25 -11.66 -8.87
N SER A 100 -12.35 -12.00 -9.80
CA SER A 100 -11.25 -11.11 -10.16
C SER A 100 -11.76 -9.86 -10.89
N ILE A 101 -10.99 -8.76 -10.81
CA ILE A 101 -11.25 -7.51 -11.53
C ILE A 101 -9.98 -7.19 -12.31
N CYS A 102 -9.93 -7.55 -13.57
CA CYS A 102 -8.76 -7.38 -14.42
C CYS A 102 -9.13 -7.43 -15.91
N GLU A 103 -8.27 -6.87 -16.74
CA GLU A 103 -8.34 -6.95 -18.21
C GLU A 103 -7.48 -8.07 -18.79
N ILE A 104 -6.43 -8.48 -18.07
CA ILE A 104 -5.51 -9.55 -18.48
C ILE A 104 -5.26 -10.51 -17.30
N GLN A 105 -4.95 -11.75 -17.62
CA GLN A 105 -4.81 -12.81 -16.60
C GLN A 105 -3.52 -12.75 -15.80
N HIS A 106 -2.52 -11.96 -16.20
CA HIS A 106 -1.21 -11.94 -15.55
C HIS A 106 -1.21 -11.21 -14.19
N ASP A 107 -1.99 -10.13 -14.06
CA ASP A 107 -1.96 -9.24 -12.88
C ASP A 107 -3.27 -9.26 -12.08
N GLN A 108 -3.96 -10.42 -12.08
CA GLN A 108 -5.31 -10.54 -11.52
C GLN A 108 -5.41 -10.14 -10.06
N SER A 109 -4.47 -10.63 -9.21
CA SER A 109 -4.52 -10.35 -7.77
C SER A 109 -4.22 -8.89 -7.48
N TYR A 110 -3.19 -8.32 -8.14
CA TYR A 110 -2.86 -6.90 -8.00
C TYR A 110 -4.03 -6.01 -8.44
N ASN A 111 -4.53 -6.21 -9.66
CA ASN A 111 -5.61 -5.41 -10.22
C ASN A 111 -6.90 -5.52 -9.39
N THR A 112 -7.24 -6.73 -8.93
CA THR A 112 -8.41 -6.94 -8.07
C THR A 112 -8.25 -6.18 -6.74
N ALA A 113 -7.09 -6.29 -6.09
CA ALA A 113 -6.85 -5.64 -4.80
C ALA A 113 -6.95 -4.10 -4.90
N VAL A 114 -6.29 -3.48 -5.91
CA VAL A 114 -6.38 -2.02 -6.08
C VAL A 114 -7.78 -1.58 -6.49
N ALA A 115 -8.50 -2.39 -7.30
CA ALA A 115 -9.86 -2.09 -7.74
C ALA A 115 -10.87 -2.11 -6.59
N ILE A 116 -10.86 -3.17 -5.75
CA ILE A 116 -11.79 -3.23 -4.61
C ILE A 116 -11.48 -2.16 -3.56
N THR A 117 -10.21 -1.76 -3.39
CA THR A 117 -9.82 -0.63 -2.55
C THR A 117 -10.44 0.67 -3.06
N ALA A 118 -10.32 0.93 -4.36
CA ALA A 118 -10.88 2.12 -4.99
C ALA A 118 -12.41 2.14 -4.96
N LEU A 119 -13.06 1.00 -5.25
CA LEU A 119 -14.53 0.87 -5.19
C LEU A 119 -15.06 1.05 -3.77
N ALA A 120 -14.39 0.48 -2.76
CA ALA A 120 -14.76 0.67 -1.36
C ALA A 120 -14.66 2.14 -0.92
N ALA A 121 -13.67 2.87 -1.40
CA ALA A 121 -13.51 4.30 -1.12
C ALA A 121 -14.65 5.16 -1.66
N THR A 122 -15.39 4.71 -2.68
CA THR A 122 -16.59 5.41 -3.19
C THR A 122 -17.73 5.43 -2.17
N LYS A 123 -17.76 4.47 -1.25
CA LYS A 123 -18.88 4.23 -0.30
C LYS A 123 -20.24 4.03 -0.98
N ASP A 124 -20.28 3.72 -2.27
CA ASP A 124 -21.51 3.50 -3.03
C ASP A 124 -21.95 2.03 -2.90
N PRO A 125 -23.12 1.75 -2.30
CA PRO A 125 -23.60 0.39 -2.04
C PRO A 125 -23.82 -0.43 -3.32
N LYS A 126 -23.95 0.20 -4.49
CA LYS A 126 -24.12 -0.53 -5.76
C LYS A 126 -22.90 -1.41 -6.10
N TYR A 127 -21.71 -1.12 -5.54
CA TYR A 127 -20.48 -1.91 -5.75
C TYR A 127 -20.26 -2.99 -4.69
N ALA A 128 -21.14 -3.10 -3.68
CA ALA A 128 -20.95 -4.03 -2.56
C ALA A 128 -20.72 -5.48 -3.00
N GLN A 129 -21.48 -5.97 -3.99
CA GLN A 129 -21.33 -7.34 -4.48
C GLN A 129 -20.01 -7.55 -5.23
N VAL A 130 -19.57 -6.58 -6.05
CA VAL A 130 -18.29 -6.63 -6.77
C VAL A 130 -17.14 -6.64 -5.78
N ILE A 131 -17.20 -5.80 -4.75
CA ILE A 131 -16.20 -5.74 -3.67
C ILE A 131 -16.14 -7.09 -2.93
N ALA A 132 -17.29 -7.63 -2.53
CA ALA A 132 -17.36 -8.91 -1.80
C ALA A 132 -16.79 -10.08 -2.63
N ASN A 133 -17.05 -10.12 -3.93
CA ASN A 133 -16.51 -11.13 -4.82
C ASN A 133 -14.98 -10.98 -4.98
N GLY A 134 -14.49 -9.75 -5.15
CA GLY A 134 -13.05 -9.48 -5.22
C GLY A 134 -12.34 -9.82 -3.90
N GLN A 135 -12.96 -9.53 -2.75
CA GLN A 135 -12.44 -9.93 -1.45
C GLN A 135 -12.28 -11.46 -1.33
N LYS A 136 -13.31 -12.21 -1.76
CA LYS A 136 -13.25 -13.69 -1.83
C LYS A 136 -12.16 -14.17 -2.79
N TYR A 137 -12.01 -13.50 -3.93
CA TYR A 137 -10.95 -13.83 -4.89
C TYR A 137 -9.57 -13.72 -4.21
N ILE A 138 -9.28 -12.58 -3.57
CA ILE A 138 -7.99 -12.34 -2.89
C ILE A 138 -7.73 -13.39 -1.78
N THR A 139 -8.71 -13.63 -0.91
CA THR A 139 -8.56 -14.60 0.18
C THR A 139 -8.33 -16.02 -0.31
N LYS A 140 -9.02 -16.44 -1.39
CA LYS A 140 -8.87 -17.77 -2.00
C LYS A 140 -7.51 -17.96 -2.70
N HIS A 141 -6.90 -16.88 -3.20
CA HIS A 141 -5.62 -16.95 -3.91
C HIS A 141 -4.40 -16.79 -3.00
N GLN A 142 -4.60 -16.57 -1.69
CA GLN A 142 -3.51 -16.65 -0.73
C GLN A 142 -2.93 -18.08 -0.71
N VAL A 143 -1.61 -18.17 -0.72
CA VAL A 143 -0.93 -19.47 -0.67
C VAL A 143 -1.22 -20.16 0.67
N GLY A 144 -1.82 -21.32 0.61
CA GLY A 144 -2.26 -22.06 1.78
C GLY A 144 -2.69 -23.49 1.47
N GLU A 145 -3.32 -24.15 2.44
CA GLU A 145 -3.68 -25.56 2.40
C GLU A 145 -4.60 -25.89 1.21
N ASP A 146 -5.54 -24.99 0.88
CA ASP A 146 -6.46 -25.15 -0.25
C ASP A 146 -5.75 -25.19 -1.61
N ARG A 147 -4.49 -24.74 -1.63
CA ARG A 147 -3.61 -24.76 -2.81
C ARG A 147 -2.48 -25.78 -2.67
N GLY A 148 -2.53 -26.67 -1.67
CA GLY A 148 -1.55 -27.72 -1.43
C GLY A 148 -0.28 -27.29 -0.71
N PHE A 149 -0.24 -26.07 -0.15
CA PHE A 149 0.90 -25.57 0.62
C PHE A 149 0.64 -25.75 2.12
N MET A 150 1.68 -26.14 2.84
CA MET A 150 1.64 -26.36 4.28
C MET A 150 2.38 -25.21 4.99
N PRO A 151 2.12 -24.99 6.31
CA PRO A 151 2.81 -23.94 7.07
C PRO A 151 4.34 -24.01 7.06
N VAL A 152 4.94 -25.17 6.72
CA VAL A 152 6.40 -25.32 6.57
C VAL A 152 6.95 -24.79 5.24
N ASP A 153 6.09 -24.61 4.25
CA ASP A 153 6.50 -24.13 2.92
C ASP A 153 6.80 -22.65 2.97
N ASN A 154 7.92 -22.23 2.39
CA ASN A 154 8.40 -20.84 2.47
C ASN A 154 7.47 -19.81 1.81
N TRP A 155 6.54 -20.24 0.96
CA TRP A 155 5.53 -19.40 0.30
C TRP A 155 4.20 -19.29 1.06
N TYR A 156 4.02 -20.12 2.10
CA TYR A 156 2.76 -20.17 2.85
C TYR A 156 2.36 -18.78 3.40
N GLY A 157 1.12 -18.41 3.17
CA GLY A 157 0.53 -17.14 3.60
C GLY A 157 0.80 -15.96 2.67
N GLY A 158 1.63 -16.15 1.64
CA GLY A 158 1.90 -15.11 0.66
C GLY A 158 0.84 -14.99 -0.45
N LEU A 159 1.01 -14.00 -1.31
CA LEU A 159 0.17 -13.75 -2.46
C LEU A 159 1.03 -13.14 -3.57
N GLY A 160 0.90 -13.66 -4.81
CA GLY A 160 1.58 -13.16 -5.99
C GLY A 160 0.66 -12.41 -6.93
N TYR A 161 1.11 -12.16 -8.15
CA TYR A 161 0.34 -11.43 -9.17
C TYR A 161 -0.93 -12.17 -9.65
N GLY A 162 -1.01 -13.49 -9.48
CA GLY A 162 -2.18 -14.30 -9.85
C GLY A 162 -1.98 -15.15 -11.09
N GLY A 163 -0.89 -14.98 -11.85
CA GLY A 163 -0.55 -15.84 -12.99
C GLY A 163 0.46 -16.93 -12.66
N ASP A 164 1.23 -16.74 -11.60
CA ASP A 164 2.20 -17.67 -11.05
C ASP A 164 1.92 -17.94 -9.58
N GLU A 165 2.55 -18.94 -9.02
CA GLU A 165 2.42 -19.30 -7.61
C GLU A 165 3.42 -18.55 -6.71
N ARG A 166 4.36 -17.80 -7.28
CA ARG A 166 5.39 -17.08 -6.53
C ARG A 166 4.83 -15.86 -5.82
N PRO A 167 4.73 -15.89 -4.49
CA PRO A 167 4.31 -14.75 -3.71
C PRO A 167 5.44 -13.74 -3.56
N ASP A 168 5.06 -12.49 -3.35
CA ASP A 168 5.99 -11.42 -3.03
C ASP A 168 5.40 -10.41 -2.03
N MET A 169 6.28 -9.60 -1.44
CA MET A 169 5.91 -8.65 -0.39
C MET A 169 5.03 -7.51 -0.90
N SER A 170 5.22 -7.08 -2.17
CA SER A 170 4.45 -5.99 -2.75
C SER A 170 3.00 -6.40 -2.98
N ASN A 171 2.78 -7.57 -3.60
CA ASN A 171 1.42 -8.08 -3.83
C ASN A 171 0.70 -8.40 -2.53
N LEU A 172 1.39 -9.02 -1.56
CA LEU A 172 0.78 -9.28 -0.25
C LEU A 172 0.40 -7.97 0.46
N TYR A 173 1.29 -6.96 0.46
CA TYR A 173 1.00 -5.67 1.08
C TYR A 173 -0.26 -5.00 0.49
N ILE A 174 -0.38 -4.96 -0.85
CA ILE A 174 -1.54 -4.38 -1.54
C ILE A 174 -2.81 -5.18 -1.27
N ALA A 175 -2.71 -6.51 -1.21
CA ALA A 175 -3.82 -7.38 -0.81
C ALA A 175 -4.28 -7.09 0.62
N LEU A 176 -3.36 -7.03 1.59
CA LEU A 176 -3.71 -6.72 2.98
C LEU A 176 -4.35 -5.32 3.12
N GLU A 177 -3.85 -4.32 2.37
CA GLU A 177 -4.50 -3.00 2.30
C GLU A 177 -5.94 -3.12 1.81
N SER A 178 -6.17 -3.87 0.74
CA SER A 178 -7.51 -4.05 0.17
C SER A 178 -8.47 -4.76 1.13
N LEU A 179 -7.99 -5.78 1.83
CA LEU A 179 -8.79 -6.51 2.80
C LEU A 179 -9.14 -5.64 4.01
N ARG A 180 -8.26 -4.75 4.45
CA ARG A 180 -8.55 -3.74 5.48
C ARG A 180 -9.55 -2.70 4.98
N ALA A 181 -9.36 -2.17 3.78
CA ALA A 181 -10.25 -1.17 3.18
C ALA A 181 -11.68 -1.71 2.96
N THR A 182 -11.83 -3.01 2.72
CA THR A 182 -13.11 -3.69 2.52
C THR A 182 -13.65 -4.35 3.79
N SER A 183 -13.05 -4.07 4.95
CA SER A 183 -13.51 -4.51 6.28
C SER A 183 -13.65 -6.04 6.42
N LEU A 184 -12.67 -6.81 5.90
CA LEU A 184 -12.62 -8.24 6.15
C LEU A 184 -12.60 -8.52 7.65
N ASP A 185 -13.33 -9.57 8.09
CA ASP A 185 -13.38 -9.97 9.49
C ASP A 185 -11.95 -10.05 10.09
N PRO A 186 -11.66 -9.34 11.18
CA PRO A 186 -10.37 -9.41 11.87
C PRO A 186 -9.97 -10.81 12.34
N LYS A 187 -10.93 -11.75 12.43
CA LYS A 187 -10.71 -13.15 12.79
C LYS A 187 -10.47 -14.07 11.59
N ASP A 188 -10.57 -13.54 10.36
CA ASP A 188 -10.34 -14.36 9.17
C ASP A 188 -8.92 -14.97 9.19
N PRO A 189 -8.77 -16.26 8.88
CA PRO A 189 -7.47 -16.94 8.87
C PRO A 189 -6.41 -16.29 7.97
N VAL A 190 -6.83 -15.51 6.98
CA VAL A 190 -5.91 -14.82 6.06
C VAL A 190 -4.88 -13.97 6.80
N TRP A 191 -5.27 -13.35 7.90
CA TRP A 191 -4.38 -12.48 8.68
C TRP A 191 -3.23 -13.27 9.33
N GLN A 192 -3.55 -14.44 9.91
CA GLN A 192 -2.53 -15.29 10.54
C GLN A 192 -1.60 -15.94 9.52
N LYS A 193 -2.14 -16.39 8.39
CA LYS A 193 -1.34 -16.90 7.27
C LYS A 193 -0.41 -15.81 6.73
N ALA A 194 -0.92 -14.61 6.50
CA ALA A 194 -0.12 -13.48 6.06
C ALA A 194 1.01 -13.14 7.04
N LEU A 195 0.76 -13.18 8.36
CA LEU A 195 1.79 -12.94 9.37
C LEU A 195 2.96 -13.91 9.25
N ILE A 196 2.71 -15.19 8.95
CA ILE A 196 3.76 -16.19 8.74
C ILE A 196 4.64 -15.76 7.54
N PHE A 197 4.03 -15.39 6.41
CA PHE A 197 4.79 -14.93 5.25
C PHE A 197 5.55 -13.64 5.54
N VAL A 198 4.92 -12.65 6.15
CA VAL A 198 5.55 -11.35 6.50
C VAL A 198 6.78 -11.56 7.39
N ASN A 199 6.70 -12.46 8.40
CA ASN A 199 7.84 -12.80 9.23
C ASN A 199 9.01 -13.39 8.40
N ARG A 200 8.70 -14.23 7.40
CA ARG A 200 9.71 -14.84 6.51
C ARG A 200 10.34 -13.86 5.55
N MET A 201 9.69 -12.74 5.28
CA MET A 201 10.25 -11.68 4.44
C MET A 201 11.16 -10.74 5.23
N GLN A 202 11.12 -10.75 6.56
CA GLN A 202 11.98 -9.91 7.38
C GLN A 202 13.35 -10.55 7.64
N ASN A 203 14.43 -9.80 7.45
CA ASN A 203 15.76 -10.15 7.89
C ASN A 203 15.89 -10.01 9.41
N ARG A 204 15.24 -10.94 10.15
CA ARG A 204 15.22 -11.01 11.60
C ARG A 204 15.12 -12.49 12.03
N SER A 205 16.28 -13.12 12.27
CA SER A 205 16.35 -14.57 12.53
C SER A 205 15.58 -15.05 13.76
N GLU A 206 15.24 -14.16 14.71
CA GLU A 206 14.42 -14.51 15.88
C GLU A 206 12.93 -14.75 15.52
N SER A 207 12.42 -14.17 14.42
CA SER A 207 11.04 -14.32 13.99
C SER A 207 10.89 -14.98 12.61
N ASN A 208 11.96 -15.03 11.83
CA ASN A 208 12.02 -15.67 10.53
C ASN A 208 12.60 -17.09 10.68
N ASP A 209 11.77 -18.10 10.41
CA ASP A 209 12.11 -19.52 10.54
C ASP A 209 12.97 -20.06 9.37
N GLN A 210 13.33 -19.20 8.42
CA GLN A 210 14.05 -19.59 7.20
C GLN A 210 15.57 -19.38 7.32
N LYS A 211 16.34 -20.30 6.73
CA LYS A 211 17.83 -20.28 6.79
C LYS A 211 18.46 -19.07 6.09
N TYR A 212 17.75 -18.37 5.21
CA TYR A 212 18.25 -17.19 4.52
C TYR A 212 18.09 -15.90 5.34
N ALA A 213 17.45 -15.95 6.50
CA ALA A 213 17.20 -14.78 7.32
C ALA A 213 18.51 -14.09 7.74
N GLY A 214 18.63 -12.82 7.41
CA GLY A 214 19.63 -11.92 7.98
C GLY A 214 19.19 -11.34 9.33
N ASN A 215 19.87 -10.28 9.80
CA ASN A 215 19.56 -9.61 11.06
C ASN A 215 19.65 -8.08 10.98
N ASP A 216 19.42 -7.52 9.78
CA ASP A 216 19.41 -6.07 9.62
C ASP A 216 18.04 -5.42 9.90
N GLY A 217 16.98 -6.23 10.10
CA GLY A 217 15.63 -5.79 10.41
C GLY A 217 14.79 -5.36 9.21
N GLY A 218 15.38 -5.20 8.03
CA GLY A 218 14.65 -4.85 6.81
C GLY A 218 13.99 -6.05 6.15
N PHE A 219 13.42 -5.86 4.96
CA PHE A 219 12.60 -6.85 4.28
C PHE A 219 13.13 -7.20 2.88
N LEU A 220 12.77 -8.42 2.43
CA LEU A 220 13.01 -9.00 1.12
C LEU A 220 11.75 -8.87 0.24
N TYR A 221 11.94 -8.95 -1.08
CA TYR A 221 10.83 -8.97 -2.03
C TYR A 221 10.08 -10.31 -2.02
N SER A 222 10.79 -11.42 -2.11
CA SER A 222 10.23 -12.76 -2.16
C SER A 222 11.14 -13.73 -1.39
N PRO A 223 10.66 -14.90 -0.96
CA PRO A 223 11.46 -15.86 -0.21
C PRO A 223 12.78 -16.18 -0.91
N SER A 224 13.92 -15.92 -0.25
CA SER A 224 15.29 -16.11 -0.75
C SER A 224 15.64 -15.40 -2.07
N TYR A 225 14.83 -14.42 -2.51
CA TYR A 225 15.03 -13.77 -3.80
C TYR A 225 14.66 -12.28 -3.75
N ASN A 226 15.55 -11.45 -4.27
CA ASN A 226 15.24 -10.09 -4.70
C ASN A 226 15.50 -9.99 -6.20
N PRO A 227 14.76 -9.14 -6.93
CA PRO A 227 15.12 -8.83 -8.31
C PRO A 227 16.57 -8.34 -8.44
N PRO A 228 17.28 -8.73 -9.51
CA PRO A 228 18.68 -8.30 -9.73
C PRO A 228 18.85 -6.78 -9.69
N GLU A 229 17.84 -6.04 -10.16
CA GLU A 229 17.77 -4.59 -10.17
C GLU A 229 17.82 -3.98 -8.76
N TYR A 230 17.44 -4.76 -7.75
CA TYR A 230 17.52 -4.39 -6.32
C TYR A 230 18.67 -5.10 -5.59
N GLY A 231 19.72 -5.46 -6.33
CA GLY A 231 20.94 -6.06 -5.79
C GLY A 231 20.89 -7.57 -5.63
N GLY A 232 19.79 -8.22 -5.98
CA GLY A 232 19.63 -9.68 -5.91
C GLY A 232 19.72 -10.25 -4.48
N GLY A 233 19.68 -11.57 -4.38
CA GLY A 233 19.90 -12.29 -3.11
C GLY A 233 18.93 -11.91 -2.00
N THR A 234 19.46 -11.73 -0.79
CA THR A 234 18.68 -11.55 0.45
C THR A 234 18.98 -10.22 1.15
N LYS A 235 19.31 -9.17 0.40
CA LYS A 235 19.53 -7.83 0.95
C LYS A 235 18.20 -7.10 1.14
N SER A 236 18.04 -6.43 2.28
CA SER A 236 16.90 -5.56 2.53
C SER A 236 16.94 -4.30 1.67
N TYR A 237 15.76 -3.78 1.26
CA TYR A 237 15.68 -2.52 0.55
C TYR A 237 14.38 -1.74 0.90
N GLY A 238 14.38 -0.43 0.61
CA GLY A 238 13.44 0.54 1.16
C GLY A 238 11.97 0.24 0.90
N THR A 239 11.60 0.02 -0.37
CA THR A 239 10.19 -0.19 -0.74
C THR A 239 9.55 -1.33 0.03
N VAL A 240 10.19 -2.52 0.01
CA VAL A 240 9.61 -3.70 0.68
C VAL A 240 9.77 -3.64 2.19
N THR A 241 10.74 -2.90 2.72
CA THR A 241 10.86 -2.67 4.17
C THR A 241 9.71 -1.78 4.66
N ALA A 242 9.38 -0.71 3.92
CA ALA A 242 8.20 0.10 4.22
C ALA A 242 6.89 -0.70 4.08
N ALA A 243 6.74 -1.47 3.00
CA ALA A 243 5.59 -2.35 2.78
C ALA A 243 5.46 -3.42 3.87
N GLY A 244 6.58 -4.03 4.30
CA GLY A 244 6.62 -5.03 5.37
C GLY A 244 6.22 -4.47 6.73
N LEU A 245 6.73 -3.28 7.09
CA LEU A 245 6.34 -2.59 8.32
C LEU A 245 4.82 -2.34 8.34
N ILE A 246 4.25 -1.78 7.27
CA ILE A 246 2.81 -1.54 7.18
C ILE A 246 2.03 -2.86 7.21
N SER A 247 2.55 -3.92 6.57
CA SER A 247 1.91 -5.24 6.59
C SER A 247 1.85 -5.84 7.98
N LEU A 248 2.92 -5.70 8.80
CA LEU A 248 2.89 -6.09 10.22
C LEU A 248 1.75 -5.37 10.97
N LEU A 249 1.59 -4.06 10.75
CA LEU A 249 0.50 -3.29 11.36
C LEU A 249 -0.88 -3.74 10.84
N PHE A 250 -1.01 -4.05 9.55
CA PHE A 250 -2.26 -4.55 8.97
C PHE A 250 -2.68 -5.90 9.55
N VAL A 251 -1.75 -6.78 9.83
CA VAL A 251 -2.08 -8.08 10.46
C VAL A 251 -2.22 -7.99 11.99
N GLY A 252 -2.15 -6.77 12.57
CA GLY A 252 -2.44 -6.50 13.96
C GLY A 252 -1.24 -6.59 14.91
N VAL A 253 -0.02 -6.57 14.38
CA VAL A 253 1.19 -6.47 15.22
C VAL A 253 1.31 -5.06 15.80
N ASP A 254 1.59 -4.95 17.10
CA ASP A 254 1.72 -3.68 17.79
C ASP A 254 3.00 -2.92 17.38
N LYS A 255 2.94 -1.58 17.41
CA LYS A 255 4.10 -0.73 17.09
C LYS A 255 5.31 -0.99 17.97
N SER A 256 5.12 -1.39 19.22
CA SER A 256 6.20 -1.71 20.16
C SER A 256 6.84 -3.09 19.92
N ASP A 257 6.25 -3.92 19.05
CA ASP A 257 6.81 -5.23 18.71
C ASP A 257 8.20 -5.09 18.08
N PRO A 258 9.19 -5.89 18.49
CA PRO A 258 10.55 -5.83 17.95
C PRO A 258 10.63 -5.91 16.42
N ARG A 259 9.73 -6.65 15.75
CA ARG A 259 9.68 -6.74 14.28
C ARG A 259 9.37 -5.39 13.64
N VAL A 260 8.42 -4.64 14.19
CA VAL A 260 8.05 -3.29 13.71
C VAL A 260 9.17 -2.31 14.02
N GLN A 261 9.74 -2.38 15.22
CA GLN A 261 10.84 -1.51 15.66
C GLN A 261 12.10 -1.70 14.81
N ASP A 262 12.47 -2.96 14.50
CA ASP A 262 13.65 -3.25 13.68
C ASP A 262 13.46 -2.79 12.23
N ALA A 263 12.26 -2.96 11.66
CA ALA A 263 11.93 -2.41 10.33
C ALA A 263 12.00 -0.87 10.29
N TYR A 264 11.46 -0.21 11.29
CA TYR A 264 11.54 1.24 11.43
C TYR A 264 13.00 1.71 11.55
N LYS A 265 13.78 1.07 12.40
CA LYS A 265 15.20 1.35 12.58
C LYS A 265 15.99 1.17 11.28
N TRP A 266 15.67 0.14 10.49
CA TRP A 266 16.29 -0.05 9.19
C TRP A 266 15.97 1.11 8.23
N LEU A 267 14.69 1.53 8.14
CA LEU A 267 14.26 2.64 7.27
C LEU A 267 14.95 3.96 7.66
N THR A 268 15.05 4.26 8.95
CA THR A 268 15.68 5.49 9.42
C THR A 268 17.19 5.47 9.25
N ALA A 269 17.85 4.33 9.49
CA ALA A 269 19.30 4.20 9.32
C ALA A 269 19.75 4.30 7.85
N ASN A 270 18.89 3.88 6.91
CA ASN A 270 19.17 3.88 5.48
C ASN A 270 18.41 5.00 4.73
N TYR A 271 17.91 5.99 5.44
CA TYR A 271 17.06 7.02 4.85
C TYR A 271 17.73 7.81 3.72
N THR A 272 17.07 7.85 2.58
CA THR A 272 17.34 8.74 1.45
C THR A 272 16.09 8.90 0.60
N LEU A 273 15.96 10.04 -0.05
CA LEU A 273 14.92 10.32 -1.05
C LEU A 273 15.48 10.40 -2.48
N ASP A 274 16.77 10.13 -2.68
CA ASP A 274 17.45 10.21 -3.98
C ASP A 274 17.43 8.89 -4.77
N SER A 275 17.26 7.78 -4.05
CA SER A 275 17.18 6.42 -4.60
C SER A 275 16.29 5.55 -3.72
N ASN A 276 15.98 4.33 -4.16
CA ASN A 276 15.36 3.34 -3.30
C ASN A 276 16.39 2.83 -2.29
N PRO A 277 16.25 3.08 -0.96
CA PRO A 277 17.26 2.75 0.03
C PRO A 277 17.69 1.28 -0.02
N GLY A 278 18.98 1.01 0.19
CA GLY A 278 19.54 -0.35 0.11
C GLY A 278 19.82 -0.83 -1.31
N THR A 279 19.50 -0.02 -2.32
CA THR A 279 19.78 -0.31 -3.74
C THR A 279 20.64 0.80 -4.35
N ASN A 280 21.17 0.52 -5.54
CA ASN A 280 21.90 1.52 -6.35
C ASN A 280 21.06 2.02 -7.54
N THR A 281 19.74 1.86 -7.47
CA THR A 281 18.83 2.19 -8.56
C THR A 281 17.77 3.21 -8.13
N LYS A 282 17.25 3.96 -9.08
CA LYS A 282 16.05 4.79 -8.95
C LYS A 282 14.79 4.06 -9.39
N GLY A 283 14.88 2.79 -9.76
CA GLY A 283 13.71 1.97 -10.07
C GLY A 283 12.83 1.76 -8.83
N GLY A 284 11.53 1.88 -9.00
CA GLY A 284 10.56 1.79 -7.90
C GLY A 284 10.61 2.96 -6.91
N LEU A 285 11.12 4.13 -7.33
CA LEU A 285 11.29 5.30 -6.46
C LEU A 285 9.94 5.92 -6.05
N PHE A 286 9.01 6.06 -6.99
CA PHE A 286 7.67 6.60 -6.68
C PHE A 286 6.84 5.61 -5.87
N TYR A 287 7.02 4.31 -6.09
CA TYR A 287 6.42 3.29 -5.24
C TYR A 287 7.01 3.32 -3.83
N PHE A 288 8.34 3.53 -3.69
CA PHE A 288 8.97 3.76 -2.39
C PHE A 288 8.39 4.99 -1.68
N TYR A 289 8.23 6.12 -2.37
CA TYR A 289 7.62 7.32 -1.78
C TYR A 289 6.21 7.06 -1.27
N GLN A 290 5.41 6.30 -2.03
CA GLN A 290 4.05 5.94 -1.64
C GLN A 290 4.02 5.05 -0.38
N THR A 291 4.88 4.04 -0.29
CA THR A 291 4.96 3.19 0.90
C THR A 291 5.53 3.97 2.10
N LEU A 292 6.53 4.82 1.88
CA LEU A 292 7.11 5.67 2.93
C LEU A 292 6.09 6.67 3.48
N ALA A 293 5.30 7.33 2.62
CA ALA A 293 4.23 8.23 3.05
C ALA A 293 3.23 7.55 3.99
N LYS A 294 2.92 6.27 3.76
CA LYS A 294 2.07 5.48 4.65
C LYS A 294 2.76 5.15 5.98
N VAL A 295 4.07 4.85 5.95
CA VAL A 295 4.84 4.65 7.19
C VAL A 295 4.80 5.89 8.06
N THR A 296 5.02 7.10 7.49
CA THR A 296 5.00 8.35 8.27
C THR A 296 3.68 8.54 9.01
N SER A 297 2.56 8.22 8.36
CA SER A 297 1.23 8.34 8.97
C SER A 297 0.92 7.23 9.98
N ALA A 298 1.24 5.98 9.63
CA ALA A 298 0.89 4.83 10.46
C ALA A 298 1.78 4.72 11.70
N TYR A 299 3.06 5.01 11.56
CA TYR A 299 4.01 4.97 12.67
C TYR A 299 3.86 6.19 13.57
N GLY A 300 3.63 7.37 13.00
CA GLY A 300 3.27 8.59 13.74
C GLY A 300 4.43 9.36 14.35
N GLU A 301 5.68 8.93 14.13
CA GLU A 301 6.86 9.71 14.51
C GLU A 301 7.04 10.91 13.56
N LYS A 302 7.26 12.09 14.13
CA LYS A 302 7.41 13.34 13.36
C LYS A 302 8.80 13.50 12.80
N GLU A 303 9.78 13.17 13.62
CA GLU A 303 11.20 13.32 13.34
C GLU A 303 11.95 12.06 13.76
N PHE A 304 13.06 11.82 13.12
CA PHE A 304 13.99 10.76 13.52
C PHE A 304 15.43 11.23 13.30
N VAL A 305 16.38 10.46 13.81
CA VAL A 305 17.80 10.64 13.57
C VAL A 305 18.29 9.50 12.70
N ASP A 306 18.92 9.81 11.56
CA ASP A 306 19.44 8.80 10.62
C ASP A 306 20.74 8.13 11.16
N GLY A 307 21.24 7.14 10.41
CA GLY A 307 22.46 6.41 10.76
C GLY A 307 23.73 7.28 10.80
N ARG A 308 23.68 8.52 10.30
CA ARG A 308 24.79 9.49 10.29
C ARG A 308 24.64 10.54 11.40
N GLY A 309 23.57 10.47 12.21
CA GLY A 309 23.26 11.41 13.27
C GLY A 309 22.53 12.67 12.80
N GLN A 310 22.05 12.73 11.56
CA GLN A 310 21.27 13.83 11.03
C GLN A 310 19.80 13.69 11.41
N ARG A 311 19.18 14.82 11.86
CA ARG A 311 17.75 14.89 12.19
C ARG A 311 16.96 15.15 10.92
N HIS A 312 15.88 14.43 10.75
CA HIS A 312 14.96 14.49 9.61
C HIS A 312 13.52 14.71 10.05
N ASN A 313 12.81 15.57 9.36
CA ASN A 313 11.35 15.60 9.33
C ASN A 313 10.89 14.99 8.01
N TRP A 314 10.76 13.66 7.97
CA TRP A 314 10.49 12.93 6.74
C TRP A 314 9.17 13.30 6.05
N ARG A 315 8.17 13.80 6.82
CA ARG A 315 6.91 14.27 6.28
C ARG A 315 7.10 15.54 5.41
N ASN A 316 7.84 16.52 5.94
CA ASN A 316 8.18 17.72 5.17
C ASN A 316 9.11 17.39 4.00
N GLU A 317 10.17 16.65 4.25
CA GLU A 317 11.18 16.33 3.23
C GLU A 317 10.59 15.55 2.06
N LEU A 318 9.72 14.56 2.34
CA LEU A 318 9.06 13.79 1.27
C LEU A 318 8.05 14.66 0.49
N ALA A 319 7.30 15.53 1.16
CA ALA A 319 6.40 16.45 0.49
C ALA A 319 7.17 17.43 -0.42
N GLU A 320 8.25 18.02 0.06
CA GLU A 320 9.12 18.92 -0.70
C GLU A 320 9.75 18.20 -1.90
N ARG A 321 10.19 16.96 -1.70
CA ARG A 321 10.75 16.13 -2.77
C ARG A 321 9.73 15.85 -3.88
N LEU A 322 8.51 15.48 -3.52
CA LEU A 322 7.43 15.26 -4.49
C LEU A 322 7.04 16.54 -5.23
N VAL A 323 6.96 17.68 -4.51
CA VAL A 323 6.71 18.99 -5.14
C VAL A 323 7.81 19.34 -6.14
N LEU A 324 9.07 19.12 -5.79
CA LEU A 324 10.22 19.40 -6.67
C LEU A 324 10.21 18.55 -7.95
N LEU A 325 9.74 17.31 -7.85
CA LEU A 325 9.73 16.35 -8.98
C LEU A 325 8.52 16.53 -9.92
N GLN A 326 7.55 17.39 -9.59
CA GLN A 326 6.38 17.62 -10.42
C GLN A 326 6.75 18.35 -11.72
N ASN A 327 6.28 17.84 -12.85
CA ASN A 327 6.40 18.52 -14.13
C ASN A 327 5.43 19.70 -14.23
N PRO A 328 5.69 20.68 -15.16
CA PRO A 328 4.82 21.85 -15.35
C PRO A 328 3.36 21.52 -15.73
N ASP A 329 3.11 20.35 -16.32
CA ASP A 329 1.75 19.88 -16.68
C ASP A 329 1.02 19.22 -15.49
N GLY A 330 1.64 19.15 -14.33
CA GLY A 330 1.11 18.53 -13.12
C GLY A 330 1.41 17.04 -12.96
N SER A 331 2.11 16.43 -13.93
CA SER A 331 2.48 15.02 -13.88
C SER A 331 3.77 14.75 -13.09
N TRP A 332 4.00 13.47 -12.80
CA TRP A 332 5.29 12.92 -12.36
C TRP A 332 5.69 11.78 -13.30
N ILE A 333 6.96 11.54 -13.41
CA ILE A 333 7.55 10.45 -14.19
C ILE A 333 8.94 10.12 -13.64
N ASN A 334 9.27 8.86 -13.57
CA ASN A 334 10.64 8.44 -13.32
C ASN A 334 11.43 8.46 -14.63
N LYS A 335 12.23 9.52 -14.81
CA LYS A 335 13.06 9.71 -16.02
C LYS A 335 14.33 8.85 -16.03
N ASP A 336 14.69 8.31 -14.86
CA ASP A 336 15.93 7.56 -14.67
C ASP A 336 15.71 6.05 -14.78
N SER A 337 14.46 5.57 -14.68
CA SER A 337 14.15 4.14 -14.75
C SER A 337 12.69 3.91 -15.16
N GLY A 338 12.49 3.03 -16.15
CA GLY A 338 11.17 2.48 -16.52
C GLY A 338 10.77 1.23 -15.73
N LEU A 339 11.57 0.83 -14.75
CA LEU A 339 11.30 -0.34 -13.93
C LEU A 339 9.96 -0.15 -13.19
N TRP A 340 9.14 -1.20 -13.19
CA TRP A 340 7.79 -1.19 -12.60
C TRP A 340 6.86 -0.13 -13.21
N TRP A 341 7.09 0.20 -14.50
CA TRP A 341 6.28 1.15 -15.27
C TRP A 341 6.27 2.58 -14.71
N GLU A 342 7.27 2.95 -13.94
CA GLU A 342 7.40 4.32 -13.41
C GLU A 342 7.72 5.37 -14.49
N ASP A 343 8.06 4.92 -15.70
CA ASP A 343 8.11 5.73 -16.93
C ASP A 343 6.71 6.02 -17.51
N LYS A 344 5.63 5.50 -16.91
CA LYS A 344 4.25 5.88 -17.22
C LYS A 344 3.83 7.05 -16.33
N PRO A 345 3.63 8.24 -16.91
CA PRO A 345 3.29 9.42 -16.11
C PRO A 345 2.00 9.25 -15.30
N GLU A 346 1.03 8.48 -15.81
CA GLU A 346 -0.23 8.20 -15.12
C GLU A 346 0.00 7.44 -13.81
N LEU A 347 0.92 6.46 -13.81
CA LEU A 347 1.23 5.66 -12.63
C LEU A 347 2.00 6.48 -11.58
N ALA A 348 3.12 7.10 -12.00
CA ALA A 348 3.93 7.92 -11.10
C ALA A 348 3.14 9.09 -10.52
N SER A 349 2.23 9.71 -11.31
CA SER A 349 1.37 10.79 -10.84
C SER A 349 0.33 10.30 -9.83
N ALA A 350 -0.32 9.15 -10.06
CA ALA A 350 -1.28 8.61 -9.12
C ALA A 350 -0.62 8.29 -7.75
N TRP A 351 0.55 7.63 -7.75
CA TRP A 351 1.31 7.38 -6.53
C TRP A 351 1.77 8.66 -5.83
N SER A 352 2.23 9.67 -6.60
CA SER A 352 2.67 10.96 -6.02
C SER A 352 1.52 11.73 -5.38
N VAL A 353 0.35 11.78 -6.04
CA VAL A 353 -0.84 12.45 -5.48
C VAL A 353 -1.29 11.73 -4.20
N ILE A 354 -1.46 10.40 -4.23
CA ILE A 354 -1.83 9.60 -3.03
C ILE A 354 -0.81 9.81 -1.89
N SER A 355 0.49 9.88 -2.22
CA SER A 355 1.53 10.14 -1.23
C SER A 355 1.38 11.52 -0.59
N LEU A 356 1.23 12.58 -1.40
CA LEU A 356 1.03 13.93 -0.90
C LEU A 356 -0.24 14.04 -0.04
N GLU A 357 -1.34 13.41 -0.47
CA GLU A 357 -2.59 13.39 0.30
C GLU A 357 -2.43 12.68 1.65
N GLN A 358 -1.65 11.59 1.67
CA GLN A 358 -1.32 10.89 2.91
C GLN A 358 -0.49 11.77 3.86
N LEU A 359 0.45 12.54 3.31
CA LEU A 359 1.27 13.48 4.10
C LEU A 359 0.47 14.71 4.58
N LEU A 360 -0.60 15.08 3.89
CA LEU A 360 -1.46 16.23 4.22
C LEU A 360 -2.54 15.90 5.28
N LYS A 361 -2.77 14.63 5.57
CA LYS A 361 -3.65 14.17 6.67
C LYS A 361 -3.01 14.45 8.02
#